data_0350b37838f49738166ec658a8c1af11
#
_entry.id   0350b37838f49738166ec658a8c1af11
#
_cell.length_a   1.000
_cell.length_b   1.000
_cell.length_c   1.000
_cell.angle_alpha   90.00
_cell.angle_beta   90.00
_cell.angle_gamma   90.00
#
_symmetry.space_group_name_H-M   'P 1'
#
loop_
_entity.id
_entity.type
_entity.pdbx_description
1 polymer ?
#
loop_
_entity_poly.entity_id
_entity_poly.type
_entity_poly.pdbx_seq_one_letter_code
_entity_poly.pdbx_strand_id
1 'polypeptide(L)'
;MAIESRNKINPEFSMAAMTDMIFNILLFFLISMTFFSSNAVKLNLPRSDVKSNEKPVVMVSITKELDFYLDRNKIDFARLEGALKAKFDGVKPEDQFIALYTDRTIPIEEAVKVLTIAAHNNYRISLITTER
;
A
#
# COMPACT_ATOMS: atom_id res chain seq x y z
N MET A 1 -8.96 -74.19 17.69
CA MET A 1 -7.76 -73.43 17.22
C MET A 1 -8.11 -71.94 17.30
N ALA A 2 -7.54 -71.28 18.26
CA ALA A 2 -7.68 -69.83 18.36
C ALA A 2 -6.67 -69.18 17.39
N ILE A 3 -7.15 -68.46 16.42
CA ILE A 3 -6.33 -67.64 15.54
C ILE A 3 -6.01 -66.38 16.34
N GLU A 4 -4.86 -66.37 16.97
CA GLU A 4 -4.33 -65.11 17.55
C GLU A 4 -4.03 -64.14 16.44
N SER A 5 -4.79 -63.07 16.41
CA SER A 5 -4.53 -61.93 15.56
C SER A 5 -3.20 -61.31 15.97
N ARG A 6 -2.15 -61.62 15.23
CA ARG A 6 -0.77 -61.23 15.48
C ARG A 6 -0.47 -59.77 15.09
N ASN A 7 -1.48 -59.01 14.84
CA ASN A 7 -1.31 -57.62 14.43
C ASN A 7 -1.79 -56.67 15.54
N LYS A 8 -1.04 -56.59 16.60
CA LYS A 8 -1.16 -55.46 17.52
C LYS A 8 -0.56 -54.27 16.83
N ILE A 9 -1.39 -53.52 16.18
CA ILE A 9 -1.06 -52.15 15.74
C ILE A 9 -0.88 -51.37 17.05
N ASN A 10 0.33 -51.22 17.47
CA ASN A 10 0.66 -50.26 18.48
C ASN A 10 0.70 -48.90 17.82
N PRO A 11 -0.23 -48.02 18.08
CA PRO A 11 -0.14 -46.65 17.64
C PRO A 11 0.90 -45.96 18.53
N GLU A 12 2.16 -46.34 18.38
CA GLU A 12 3.21 -45.52 18.93
C GLU A 12 3.21 -44.22 18.09
N PHE A 13 2.64 -43.23 18.69
CA PHE A 13 2.72 -41.88 18.18
C PHE A 13 4.20 -41.52 18.12
N SER A 14 4.78 -41.62 16.91
CA SER A 14 6.15 -41.29 16.72
C SER A 14 6.31 -39.78 16.93
N MET A 15 6.97 -39.42 18.03
CA MET A 15 7.31 -38.01 18.32
C MET A 15 8.07 -37.38 17.17
N ALA A 16 8.88 -38.17 16.45
CA ALA A 16 9.59 -37.72 15.26
C ALA A 16 8.66 -37.31 14.10
N ALA A 17 7.60 -38.12 13.84
CA ALA A 17 6.63 -37.79 12.80
C ALA A 17 5.82 -36.54 13.15
N MET A 18 5.48 -36.35 14.41
CA MET A 18 4.76 -35.18 14.88
C MET A 18 5.60 -33.92 14.78
N THR A 19 6.88 -34.00 15.14
CA THR A 19 7.84 -32.89 15.00
C THR A 19 8.04 -32.49 13.54
N ASP A 20 8.12 -33.47 12.63
CA ASP A 20 8.24 -33.20 11.20
C ASP A 20 7.00 -32.48 10.63
N MET A 21 5.80 -32.91 11.03
CA MET A 21 4.57 -32.23 10.63
C MET A 21 4.52 -30.76 11.10
N ILE A 22 4.88 -30.53 12.35
CA ILE A 22 4.93 -29.18 12.92
C ILE A 22 5.99 -28.35 12.19
N PHE A 23 7.15 -28.91 11.92
CA PHE A 23 8.22 -28.24 11.20
C PHE A 23 7.81 -27.86 9.76
N ASN A 24 7.11 -28.74 9.03
CA ASN A 24 6.58 -28.46 7.71
C ASN A 24 5.55 -27.32 7.71
N ILE A 25 4.65 -27.30 8.69
CA ILE A 25 3.68 -26.22 8.85
C ILE A 25 4.40 -24.89 9.16
N LEU A 26 5.39 -24.93 10.04
CA LEU A 26 6.19 -23.76 10.38
C LEU A 26 6.93 -23.20 9.17
N LEU A 27 7.56 -24.07 8.38
CA LEU A 27 8.23 -23.70 7.13
C LEU A 27 7.25 -23.06 6.13
N PHE A 28 6.06 -23.64 5.98
CA PHE A 28 5.02 -23.12 5.13
C PHE A 28 4.60 -21.69 5.55
N PHE A 29 4.38 -21.46 6.85
CA PHE A 29 4.07 -20.12 7.34
C PHE A 29 5.23 -19.15 7.14
N LEU A 30 6.45 -19.58 7.34
CA LEU A 30 7.63 -18.74 7.19
C LEU A 30 7.80 -18.28 5.73
N ILE A 31 7.62 -19.19 4.77
CA ILE A 31 7.64 -18.88 3.35
C ILE A 31 6.46 -17.98 2.97
N SER A 32 5.26 -18.28 3.45
CA SER A 32 4.06 -17.49 3.19
C SER A 32 4.21 -16.04 3.68
N MET A 33 4.78 -15.83 4.86
CA MET A 33 5.06 -14.48 5.37
C MET A 33 6.04 -13.70 4.49
N THR A 34 6.98 -14.39 3.85
CA THR A 34 7.96 -13.74 2.96
C THR A 34 7.29 -13.21 1.67
N PHE A 35 6.25 -13.89 1.18
CA PHE A 35 5.49 -13.43 0.01
C PHE A 35 4.56 -12.24 0.31
N PHE A 36 4.17 -12.05 1.57
CA PHE A 36 3.41 -10.88 2.01
C PHE A 36 4.27 -9.67 2.32
N SER A 37 5.55 -9.73 2.07
CA SER A 37 6.36 -8.53 1.95
C SER A 37 5.90 -7.77 0.71
N SER A 38 4.65 -7.28 0.77
CA SER A 38 4.19 -6.28 -0.15
C SER A 38 5.25 -5.19 -0.13
N ASN A 39 5.74 -4.83 -1.29
CA ASN A 39 6.29 -3.53 -1.55
C ASN A 39 5.15 -2.51 -1.35
N ALA A 40 4.54 -2.53 -0.17
CA ALA A 40 3.78 -1.42 0.30
C ALA A 40 4.78 -0.28 0.31
N VAL A 41 4.71 0.52 -0.73
CA VAL A 41 5.23 1.88 -0.70
C VAL A 41 4.88 2.35 0.70
N LYS A 42 5.89 2.57 1.54
CA LYS A 42 5.68 3.12 2.87
C LYS A 42 5.08 4.49 2.66
N LEU A 43 3.76 4.54 2.46
CA LEU A 43 3.01 5.74 2.68
C LEU A 43 3.18 6.02 4.17
N ASN A 44 4.10 6.89 4.49
CA ASN A 44 4.10 7.54 5.77
C ASN A 44 2.82 8.37 5.80
N LEU A 45 1.71 7.75 6.21
CA LEU A 45 0.54 8.50 6.62
C LEU A 45 0.98 9.35 7.81
N PRO A 46 1.03 10.67 7.69
CA PRO A 46 1.15 11.49 8.87
C PRO A 46 -0.09 11.22 9.71
N ARG A 47 0.09 10.67 10.89
CA ARG A 47 -0.94 10.72 11.92
C ARG A 47 -1.32 12.18 12.05
N SER A 48 -2.58 12.47 11.80
CA SER A 48 -3.16 13.78 12.01
C SER A 48 -3.21 14.10 13.51
N ASP A 49 -2.06 14.38 14.09
CA ASP A 49 -2.02 15.25 15.24
C ASP A 49 -2.15 16.66 14.69
N VAL A 50 -3.37 17.12 14.67
CA VAL A 50 -3.74 18.48 14.31
C VAL A 50 -3.08 19.44 15.29
N LYS A 51 -1.84 19.79 15.01
CA LYS A 51 -1.27 21.07 15.44
C LYS A 51 -1.06 21.87 14.17
N SER A 52 -1.92 22.84 14.01
CA SER A 52 -1.98 23.83 12.97
C SER A 52 -0.64 24.56 12.78
N ASN A 53 0.23 23.96 12.01
CA ASN A 53 1.18 24.68 11.19
C ASN A 53 0.72 24.40 9.76
N GLU A 54 0.06 25.36 9.15
CA GLU A 54 -0.45 25.30 7.80
C GLU A 54 0.71 25.07 6.84
N LYS A 55 1.10 23.79 6.68
CA LYS A 55 2.00 23.41 5.60
C LYS A 55 1.22 23.52 4.31
N PRO A 56 1.76 24.11 3.27
CA PRO A 56 1.06 24.20 2.00
C PRO A 56 0.80 22.80 1.44
N VAL A 57 -0.42 22.34 1.60
CA VAL A 57 -0.88 21.06 1.05
C VAL A 57 -1.53 21.32 -0.29
N VAL A 58 -0.98 20.78 -1.35
CA VAL A 58 -1.55 20.86 -2.68
C VAL A 58 -2.49 19.67 -2.87
N MET A 59 -3.74 19.94 -3.21
CA MET A 59 -4.75 18.91 -3.42
C MET A 59 -4.82 18.53 -4.90
N VAL A 60 -4.63 17.26 -5.18
CA VAL A 60 -4.87 16.67 -6.50
C VAL A 60 -6.03 15.71 -6.40
N SER A 61 -7.03 15.84 -7.26
CA SER A 61 -8.20 14.96 -7.28
C SER A 61 -8.37 14.33 -8.64
N ILE A 62 -8.76 13.05 -8.65
CA ILE A 62 -9.09 12.31 -9.86
C ILE A 62 -10.55 11.87 -9.75
N THR A 63 -11.38 12.31 -10.71
CA THR A 63 -12.81 11.95 -10.76
C THR A 63 -13.03 10.60 -11.46
N LYS A 64 -14.26 10.09 -11.39
CA LYS A 64 -14.67 8.85 -12.09
C LYS A 64 -14.50 8.95 -13.61
N GLU A 65 -14.64 10.16 -14.15
CA GLU A 65 -14.50 10.46 -15.57
C GLU A 65 -13.02 10.57 -16.00
N LEU A 66 -12.09 10.30 -15.08
CA LEU A 66 -10.64 10.41 -15.26
C LEU A 66 -10.16 11.85 -15.50
N ASP A 67 -10.90 12.81 -15.01
CA ASP A 67 -10.51 14.21 -14.99
C ASP A 67 -9.62 14.52 -13.80
N PHE A 68 -8.55 15.25 -14.02
CA PHE A 68 -7.63 15.70 -13.00
C PHE A 68 -7.97 17.12 -12.54
N TYR A 69 -7.95 17.33 -11.24
CA TYR A 69 -8.16 18.63 -10.62
C TYR A 69 -7.00 18.98 -9.71
N LEU A 70 -6.51 20.20 -9.83
CA LEU A 70 -5.52 20.78 -8.94
C LEU A 70 -6.18 21.91 -8.16
N ASP A 71 -6.28 21.76 -6.83
CA ASP A 71 -6.95 22.71 -5.95
C ASP A 71 -8.31 23.22 -6.48
N ARG A 72 -9.17 22.30 -6.95
CA ARG A 72 -10.50 22.54 -7.55
C ARG A 72 -10.52 23.04 -8.99
N ASN A 73 -9.38 23.29 -9.61
CA ASN A 73 -9.31 23.67 -11.01
C ASN A 73 -9.02 22.46 -11.88
N LYS A 74 -9.83 22.28 -12.92
CA LYS A 74 -9.58 21.20 -13.89
C LYS A 74 -8.27 21.46 -14.63
N ILE A 75 -7.44 20.44 -14.74
CA ILE A 75 -6.14 20.51 -15.39
C ILE A 75 -5.88 19.25 -16.23
N ASP A 76 -5.20 19.44 -17.36
CA ASP A 76 -4.75 18.31 -18.16
C ASP A 76 -3.55 17.62 -17.48
N PHE A 77 -3.50 16.29 -17.57
CA PHE A 77 -2.40 15.52 -17.00
C PHE A 77 -1.02 16.00 -17.49
N ALA A 78 -0.90 16.37 -18.77
CA ALA A 78 0.34 16.87 -19.34
C ALA A 78 0.85 18.16 -18.66
N ARG A 79 -0.06 18.96 -18.12
CA ARG A 79 0.24 20.22 -17.43
C ARG A 79 0.39 20.08 -15.92
N LEU A 80 -0.03 18.93 -15.37
CA LEU A 80 -0.07 18.69 -13.93
C LEU A 80 1.31 18.83 -13.29
N GLU A 81 2.33 18.23 -13.88
CA GLU A 81 3.70 18.29 -13.35
C GLU A 81 4.24 19.72 -13.32
N GLY A 82 4.06 20.48 -14.40
CA GLY A 82 4.46 21.89 -14.48
C GLY A 82 3.72 22.76 -13.48
N ALA A 83 2.43 22.51 -13.28
CA ALA A 83 1.62 23.25 -12.32
C ALA A 83 2.02 22.92 -10.86
N LEU A 84 2.36 21.67 -10.58
CA LEU A 84 2.89 21.28 -9.27
C LEU A 84 4.24 21.94 -8.98
N LYS A 85 5.14 21.99 -9.95
CA LYS A 85 6.42 22.68 -9.82
C LYS A 85 6.23 24.17 -9.54
N ALA A 86 5.28 24.82 -10.25
CA ALA A 86 4.96 26.23 -10.01
C ALA A 86 4.38 26.47 -8.60
N LYS A 87 3.52 25.57 -8.14
CA LYS A 87 2.94 25.64 -6.78
C LYS A 87 3.96 25.46 -5.67
N PHE A 88 4.93 24.62 -5.88
CA PHE A 88 6.00 24.34 -4.91
C PHE A 88 7.24 25.22 -5.10
N ASP A 89 7.21 26.15 -6.03
CA ASP A 89 8.28 27.12 -6.19
C ASP A 89 8.40 27.99 -4.93
N GLY A 90 9.60 28.02 -4.35
CA GLY A 90 9.86 28.72 -3.09
C GLY A 90 9.45 27.95 -1.82
N VAL A 91 8.86 26.76 -1.94
CA VAL A 91 8.52 25.90 -0.80
C VAL A 91 9.68 24.95 -0.49
N LYS A 92 10.03 24.81 0.79
CA LYS A 92 11.08 23.88 1.21
C LYS A 92 10.73 22.45 0.81
N PRO A 93 11.70 21.63 0.38
CA PRO A 93 11.46 20.23 0.00
C PRO A 93 10.74 19.40 1.09
N GLU A 94 10.97 19.73 2.36
CA GLU A 94 10.35 19.07 3.51
C GLU A 94 8.84 19.34 3.62
N ASP A 95 8.39 20.47 3.09
CA ASP A 95 7.02 20.97 3.18
C ASP A 95 6.22 20.75 1.89
N GLN A 96 6.84 20.19 0.85
CA GLN A 96 6.19 19.86 -0.41
C GLN A 96 5.34 18.59 -0.26
N PHE A 97 4.05 18.79 -0.01
CA PHE A 97 3.12 17.71 0.26
C PHE A 97 1.91 17.74 -0.68
N ILE A 98 1.62 16.59 -1.29
CA ILE A 98 0.47 16.40 -2.16
C ILE A 98 -0.54 15.50 -1.47
N ALA A 99 -1.80 15.93 -1.38
CA ALA A 99 -2.92 15.10 -1.00
C ALA A 99 -3.65 14.65 -2.28
N LEU A 100 -3.52 13.37 -2.62
CA LEU A 100 -4.18 12.79 -3.79
C LEU A 100 -5.52 12.17 -3.38
N TYR A 101 -6.61 12.77 -3.85
CA TYR A 101 -7.96 12.27 -3.66
C TYR A 101 -8.38 11.47 -4.89
N THR A 102 -8.79 10.24 -4.68
CA THR A 102 -9.24 9.36 -5.76
C THR A 102 -10.57 8.73 -5.42
N ASP A 103 -11.43 8.57 -6.43
CA ASP A 103 -12.59 7.70 -6.29
C ASP A 103 -12.15 6.25 -6.28
N ARG A 104 -12.84 5.42 -5.52
CA ARG A 104 -12.53 3.99 -5.38
C ARG A 104 -12.64 3.21 -6.68
N THR A 105 -13.43 3.71 -7.62
CA THR A 105 -13.74 3.03 -8.88
C THR A 105 -12.76 3.32 -10.02
N ILE A 106 -11.82 4.26 -9.82
CA ILE A 106 -10.85 4.60 -10.87
C ILE A 106 -9.81 3.48 -11.06
N PRO A 107 -9.32 3.29 -12.30
CA PRO A 107 -8.19 2.40 -12.53
C PRO A 107 -6.97 2.85 -11.72
N ILE A 108 -6.30 1.91 -11.08
CA ILE A 108 -5.10 2.21 -10.28
C ILE A 108 -3.98 2.85 -11.09
N GLU A 109 -3.97 2.60 -12.40
CA GLU A 109 -3.01 3.18 -13.34
C GLU A 109 -3.01 4.71 -13.30
N GLU A 110 -4.18 5.32 -13.18
CA GLU A 110 -4.31 6.77 -13.11
C GLU A 110 -3.72 7.35 -11.83
N ALA A 111 -3.95 6.68 -10.71
CA ALA A 111 -3.31 7.05 -9.45
C ALA A 111 -1.78 6.88 -9.51
N VAL A 112 -1.31 5.79 -10.12
CA VAL A 112 0.13 5.51 -10.29
C VAL A 112 0.82 6.57 -11.14
N LYS A 113 0.18 7.12 -12.15
CA LYS A 113 0.73 8.23 -12.95
C LYS A 113 1.07 9.45 -12.08
N VAL A 114 0.17 9.82 -11.18
CA VAL A 114 0.40 10.95 -10.25
C VAL A 114 1.47 10.60 -9.22
N LEU A 115 1.45 9.37 -8.70
CA LEU A 115 2.48 8.90 -7.78
C LEU A 115 3.87 8.92 -8.42
N THR A 116 3.97 8.60 -9.70
CA THR A 116 5.23 8.65 -10.45
C THR A 116 5.76 10.07 -10.57
N ILE A 117 4.88 11.04 -10.85
CA ILE A 117 5.27 12.47 -10.88
C ILE A 117 5.80 12.90 -9.51
N ALA A 118 5.12 12.54 -8.44
CA ALA A 118 5.54 12.86 -7.09
C ALA A 118 6.89 12.23 -6.74
N ALA A 119 7.10 10.98 -7.09
CA ALA A 119 8.36 10.27 -6.85
C ALA A 119 9.53 10.89 -7.65
N HIS A 120 9.29 11.24 -8.90
CA HIS A 120 10.30 11.85 -9.77
C HIS A 120 10.79 13.21 -9.26
N ASN A 121 9.89 13.98 -8.66
CA ASN A 121 10.19 15.31 -8.11
C ASN A 121 10.46 15.30 -6.59
N ASN A 122 10.52 14.15 -5.95
CA ASN A 122 10.70 13.97 -4.51
C ASN A 122 9.63 14.67 -3.64
N TYR A 123 8.40 14.78 -4.15
CA TYR A 123 7.28 15.29 -3.37
C TYR A 123 6.77 14.22 -2.40
N ARG A 124 6.35 14.66 -1.23
CA ARG A 124 5.60 13.79 -0.31
C ARG A 124 4.16 13.70 -0.79
N ILE A 125 3.62 12.50 -0.86
CA ILE A 125 2.25 12.28 -1.34
C ILE A 125 1.51 11.35 -0.38
N SER A 126 0.24 11.66 -0.14
CA SER A 126 -0.70 10.79 0.56
C SER A 126 -1.88 10.50 -0.34
N LEU A 127 -2.25 9.24 -0.44
CA LEU A 127 -3.42 8.79 -1.17
C LEU A 127 -4.62 8.72 -0.23
N ILE A 128 -5.67 9.44 -0.57
CA ILE A 128 -6.92 9.46 0.18
C ILE A 128 -8.02 8.92 -0.72
N THR A 129 -8.53 7.76 -0.38
CA THR A 129 -9.70 7.18 -1.06
C THR A 129 -10.97 7.63 -0.34
N THR A 130 -11.89 8.23 -1.08
CA THR A 130 -13.19 8.60 -0.53
C THR A 130 -14.13 7.42 -0.65
N GLU A 131 -14.57 6.90 0.49
CA GLU A 131 -15.74 6.03 0.55
C GLU A 131 -16.99 6.91 0.48
N ARG A 132 -17.76 6.68 -0.55
CA ARG A 132 -19.16 7.11 -0.59
C ARG A 132 -20.06 5.90 -0.69
#